data_2d35da8888f7c5b1cde9cbe552a657e1
#
_entry.id   2d35da8888f7c5b1cde9cbe552a657e1
#
_cell.length_a   1.000
_cell.length_b   1.000
_cell.length_c   1.000
_cell.angle_alpha   90.00
_cell.angle_beta   90.00
_cell.angle_gamma   90.00
#
_symmetry.space_group_name_H-M   'P 1'
#
loop_
_entity.id
_entity.type
_entity.pdbx_description
1 polymer ?
#
loop_
_entity_poly.entity_id
_entity_poly.type
_entity_poly.pdbx_seq_one_letter_code
_entity_poly.pdbx_strand_id
1 'polypeptide(L)'
;MVIWENVPGLLWKFQDCMEYYQEVMDEFGYYSYHKILTASDYNIPQNRDRVFVVSILKDVPGADRFEFPEKMTPQWTLKDFIDKKVSFNDPAVQLKDAEKAILGTLPDGTLTVREGTKKGYAEVKEWQIINLAIPGSKNRRGRVGDNAKTITTAPRQAIYYHGKVRMLTAKEYLRLMGYRDQDYEKMSKAGITDQQICQLAGNSICVPVLEALFRKLHDMDIIQDPSEVLRKTLEKPKQKKEKEEEPKRKDDQPE
;
A
#
# COMPACT_ATOMS: atom_id res chain seq x y z
N MET A 1 1.48 -20.61 4.55
CA MET A 1 2.19 -19.38 4.13
C MET A 1 1.76 -18.20 4.98
N VAL A 2 2.67 -17.30 5.32
CA VAL A 2 2.41 -16.04 6.05
C VAL A 2 3.00 -14.89 5.24
N ILE A 3 2.23 -13.81 5.06
CA ILE A 3 2.69 -12.56 4.43
C ILE A 3 2.34 -11.41 5.36
N TRP A 4 3.31 -10.54 5.62
CA TRP A 4 3.07 -9.30 6.37
C TRP A 4 3.97 -8.17 5.87
N GLU A 5 3.60 -6.95 6.22
CA GLU A 5 4.24 -5.72 5.77
C GLU A 5 4.59 -4.82 6.96
N ASN A 6 5.69 -4.09 6.85
CA ASN A 6 6.09 -3.10 7.85
C ASN A 6 6.90 -1.97 7.22
N VAL A 7 7.19 -0.95 8.03
CA VAL A 7 8.08 0.14 7.62
C VAL A 7 9.53 -0.34 7.51
N PRO A 8 10.33 0.21 6.58
CA PRO A 8 11.72 -0.20 6.38
C PRO A 8 12.60 -0.11 7.63
N GLY A 9 12.25 0.78 8.58
CA GLY A 9 12.96 0.92 9.86
C GLY A 9 13.07 -0.38 10.68
N LEU A 10 12.23 -1.37 10.41
CA LEU A 10 12.32 -2.70 11.00
C LEU A 10 13.69 -3.35 10.77
N LEU A 11 14.26 -3.19 9.57
CA LEU A 11 15.50 -3.88 9.20
C LEU A 11 16.78 -3.29 9.82
N TRP A 12 16.74 -2.07 10.39
CA TRP A 12 17.91 -1.47 10.99
C TRP A 12 17.72 -0.92 12.40
N LYS A 13 16.47 -0.59 12.79
CA LYS A 13 16.16 -0.14 14.16
C LYS A 13 15.72 -1.27 15.08
N PHE A 14 15.17 -2.33 14.48
CA PHE A 14 14.57 -3.48 15.17
C PHE A 14 15.03 -4.78 14.51
N GLN A 15 16.31 -4.84 14.14
CA GLN A 15 16.92 -5.97 13.47
C GLN A 15 16.75 -7.26 14.30
N ASP A 16 17.00 -7.18 15.60
CA ASP A 16 16.85 -8.31 16.52
C ASP A 16 15.45 -8.93 16.48
N CYS A 17 14.40 -8.08 16.31
CA CYS A 17 13.02 -8.59 16.16
C CYS A 17 12.82 -9.36 14.86
N MET A 18 13.47 -8.93 13.78
CA MET A 18 13.39 -9.60 12.49
C MET A 18 14.15 -10.93 12.51
N GLU A 19 15.34 -10.95 13.11
CA GLU A 19 16.14 -12.16 13.30
C GLU A 19 15.39 -13.19 14.16
N TYR A 20 14.86 -12.77 15.31
CA TYR A 20 14.03 -13.63 16.16
C TYR A 20 12.81 -14.18 15.43
N TYR A 21 12.11 -13.34 14.64
CA TYR A 21 11.00 -13.83 13.82
C TYR A 21 11.43 -14.92 12.84
N GLN A 22 12.56 -14.75 12.17
CA GLN A 22 13.07 -15.74 11.21
C GLN A 22 13.49 -17.04 11.89
N GLU A 23 14.14 -17.00 13.06
CA GLU A 23 14.50 -18.16 13.87
C GLU A 23 13.25 -18.96 14.28
N VAL A 24 12.24 -18.28 14.85
CA VAL A 24 10.98 -18.93 15.25
C VAL A 24 10.27 -19.55 14.04
N MET A 25 10.22 -18.86 12.91
CA MET A 25 9.58 -19.40 11.70
C MET A 25 10.36 -20.58 11.13
N ASP A 26 11.69 -20.59 11.24
CA ASP A 26 12.51 -21.72 10.83
C ASP A 26 12.25 -22.97 11.70
N GLU A 27 12.13 -22.80 13.02
CA GLU A 27 11.75 -23.85 13.97
C GLU A 27 10.37 -24.44 13.65
N PHE A 28 9.41 -23.60 13.21
CA PHE A 28 8.08 -24.02 12.76
C PHE A 28 8.06 -24.59 11.33
N GLY A 29 9.21 -24.78 10.71
CA GLY A 29 9.34 -25.39 9.39
C GLY A 29 9.01 -24.46 8.22
N TYR A 30 9.29 -23.15 8.35
CA TYR A 30 9.13 -22.17 7.27
C TYR A 30 10.48 -21.69 6.74
N TYR A 31 10.54 -21.40 5.43
CA TYR A 31 11.52 -20.48 4.86
C TYR A 31 10.96 -19.08 4.92
N SER A 32 11.74 -18.11 5.43
CA SER A 32 11.32 -16.71 5.54
C SER A 32 12.18 -15.80 4.69
N TYR A 33 11.55 -15.03 3.83
CA TYR A 33 12.16 -14.09 2.90
C TYR A 33 11.69 -12.68 3.21
N HIS A 34 12.55 -11.69 3.05
CA HIS A 34 12.15 -10.30 3.17
C HIS A 34 12.81 -9.42 2.11
N LYS A 35 12.09 -8.40 1.66
CA LYS A 35 12.58 -7.40 0.70
C LYS A 35 11.84 -6.08 0.88
N ILE A 36 12.53 -4.97 0.66
CA ILE A 36 11.88 -3.66 0.54
C ILE A 36 11.32 -3.55 -0.88
N LEU A 37 10.01 -3.32 -0.97
CA LEU A 37 9.34 -3.03 -2.23
C LEU A 37 8.83 -1.59 -2.19
N THR A 38 9.06 -0.86 -3.29
CA THR A 38 8.67 0.54 -3.45
C THR A 38 7.48 0.65 -4.38
N ALA A 39 6.42 1.36 -4.01
CA ALA A 39 5.20 1.45 -4.80
C ALA A 39 5.45 1.97 -6.23
N SER A 40 6.42 2.88 -6.41
CA SER A 40 6.78 3.40 -7.74
C SER A 40 7.37 2.35 -8.69
N ASP A 41 7.91 1.26 -8.15
CA ASP A 41 8.41 0.13 -8.95
C ASP A 41 7.25 -0.77 -9.48
N TYR A 42 6.01 -0.51 -9.06
CA TYR A 42 4.80 -1.29 -9.39
C TYR A 42 3.68 -0.39 -9.95
N ASN A 43 4.02 0.53 -10.84
CA ASN A 43 3.09 1.41 -11.57
C ASN A 43 2.25 2.37 -10.72
N ILE A 44 2.66 2.67 -9.49
CA ILE A 44 2.04 3.71 -8.66
C ILE A 44 3.02 4.86 -8.48
N PRO A 45 2.73 6.08 -8.94
CA PRO A 45 3.64 7.22 -8.80
C PRO A 45 3.67 7.75 -7.37
N GLN A 46 4.09 6.88 -6.43
CA GLN A 46 4.23 7.15 -5.00
C GLN A 46 5.54 6.56 -4.48
N ASN A 47 6.34 7.37 -3.79
CA ASN A 47 7.52 6.95 -3.06
C ASN A 47 7.08 6.40 -1.69
N ARG A 48 6.71 5.11 -1.68
CA ARG A 48 6.30 4.36 -0.48
C ARG A 48 7.09 3.08 -0.41
N ASP A 49 8.09 3.07 0.46
CA ASP A 49 8.92 1.90 0.74
C ASP A 49 8.30 1.10 1.87
N ARG A 50 8.19 -0.22 1.70
CA ARG A 50 7.73 -1.15 2.74
C ARG A 50 8.52 -2.44 2.70
N VAL A 51 8.82 -2.97 3.87
CA VAL A 51 9.34 -4.32 4.02
C VAL A 51 8.18 -5.29 3.87
N PHE A 52 8.30 -6.20 2.93
CA PHE A 52 7.43 -7.36 2.82
C PHE A 52 8.18 -8.58 3.30
N VAL A 53 7.52 -9.37 4.14
CA VAL A 53 8.04 -10.65 4.61
C VAL A 53 7.09 -11.74 4.13
N VAL A 54 7.67 -12.78 3.55
CA VAL A 54 6.95 -13.95 3.03
C VAL A 54 7.56 -15.19 3.67
N SER A 55 6.76 -15.91 4.45
CA SER A 55 7.18 -17.17 5.07
C SER A 55 6.36 -18.33 4.49
N ILE A 56 7.03 -19.32 3.92
CA ILE A 56 6.43 -20.42 3.19
C ILE A 56 6.85 -21.72 3.88
N LEU A 57 5.92 -22.66 4.12
CA LEU A 57 6.23 -23.96 4.67
C LEU A 57 7.26 -24.69 3.80
N LYS A 58 8.22 -25.33 4.44
CA LYS A 58 9.35 -26.02 3.76
C LYS A 58 8.90 -27.19 2.89
N ASP A 59 7.73 -27.77 3.17
CA ASP A 59 7.12 -28.86 2.40
C ASP A 59 6.38 -28.39 1.12
N VAL A 60 6.20 -27.08 0.93
CA VAL A 60 5.62 -26.54 -0.29
C VAL A 60 6.65 -26.58 -1.42
N PRO A 61 6.35 -27.22 -2.56
CA PRO A 61 7.27 -27.27 -3.69
C PRO A 61 7.70 -25.87 -4.14
N GLY A 62 9.01 -25.64 -4.30
CA GLY A 62 9.54 -24.33 -4.71
C GLY A 62 9.70 -23.31 -3.58
N ALA A 63 9.30 -23.64 -2.34
CA ALA A 63 9.44 -22.74 -1.19
C ALA A 63 10.88 -22.30 -0.94
N ASP A 64 11.85 -23.17 -1.21
CA ASP A 64 13.29 -22.92 -1.07
C ASP A 64 13.87 -21.96 -2.13
N ARG A 65 13.11 -21.69 -3.19
CA ARG A 65 13.53 -20.86 -4.34
C ARG A 65 12.67 -19.63 -4.55
N PHE A 66 11.88 -19.23 -3.53
CA PHE A 66 11.02 -18.06 -3.65
C PHE A 66 11.85 -16.80 -3.91
N GLU A 67 11.41 -16.02 -4.88
CA GLU A 67 11.93 -14.70 -5.22
C GLU A 67 10.82 -13.66 -5.23
N PHE A 68 11.16 -12.44 -4.79
CA PHE A 68 10.23 -11.31 -4.89
C PHE A 68 10.05 -10.87 -6.34
N PRO A 69 8.88 -10.27 -6.67
CA PRO A 69 8.61 -9.81 -8.03
C PRO A 69 9.63 -8.77 -8.49
N GLU A 70 9.94 -8.81 -9.78
CA GLU A 70 10.78 -7.82 -10.43
C GLU A 70 10.07 -6.47 -10.55
N LYS A 71 10.86 -5.40 -10.68
CA LYS A 71 10.34 -4.06 -10.92
C LYS A 71 9.66 -4.02 -12.28
N MET A 72 8.51 -3.36 -12.33
CA MET A 72 7.78 -3.13 -13.57
C MET A 72 8.32 -1.88 -14.28
N THR A 73 8.26 -1.87 -15.61
CA THR A 73 8.47 -0.64 -16.36
C THR A 73 7.32 0.33 -16.07
N PRO A 74 7.60 1.57 -15.62
CA PRO A 74 6.55 2.53 -15.33
C PRO A 74 5.69 2.82 -16.57
N GLN A 75 4.37 2.61 -16.45
CA GLN A 75 3.40 2.89 -17.53
C GLN A 75 2.62 4.18 -17.24
N TRP A 76 2.58 4.61 -16.00
CA TRP A 76 1.77 5.72 -15.53
C TRP A 76 2.62 6.77 -14.82
N THR A 77 2.22 8.02 -14.99
CA THR A 77 2.79 9.17 -14.30
C THR A 77 1.77 9.72 -13.31
N LEU A 78 2.18 10.64 -12.44
CA LEU A 78 1.28 11.28 -11.50
C LEU A 78 0.04 11.92 -12.17
N LYS A 79 0.22 12.48 -13.37
CA LYS A 79 -0.84 13.11 -14.16
C LYS A 79 -2.03 12.17 -14.45
N ASP A 80 -1.79 10.86 -14.50
CA ASP A 80 -2.82 9.85 -14.80
C ASP A 80 -3.69 9.53 -13.58
N PHE A 81 -3.22 9.87 -12.38
CA PHE A 81 -3.92 9.65 -11.11
C PHE A 81 -4.72 10.87 -10.63
N ILE A 82 -4.49 12.04 -11.24
CA ILE A 82 -5.12 13.30 -10.87
C ILE A 82 -6.45 13.50 -11.61
N ASP A 83 -7.49 13.82 -10.85
CA ASP A 83 -8.79 14.16 -11.41
C ASP A 83 -8.83 15.60 -11.92
N LYS A 84 -8.73 15.75 -13.22
CA LYS A 84 -8.72 17.07 -13.90
C LYS A 84 -10.06 17.82 -13.84
N LYS A 85 -11.14 17.12 -13.40
CA LYS A 85 -12.48 17.72 -13.24
C LYS A 85 -12.65 18.40 -11.89
N VAL A 86 -11.75 18.18 -10.93
CA VAL A 86 -11.79 18.82 -9.64
C VAL A 86 -11.47 20.32 -9.80
N SER A 87 -12.43 21.15 -9.39
CA SER A 87 -12.27 22.60 -9.45
C SER A 87 -11.22 23.09 -8.45
N PHE A 88 -10.36 24.01 -8.85
CA PHE A 88 -9.44 24.69 -7.92
C PHE A 88 -10.17 25.53 -6.87
N ASN A 89 -11.43 25.89 -7.12
CA ASN A 89 -12.27 26.66 -6.19
C ASN A 89 -13.06 25.77 -5.21
N ASP A 90 -12.96 24.43 -5.33
CA ASP A 90 -13.62 23.53 -4.42
C ASP A 90 -13.05 23.71 -2.99
N PRO A 91 -13.91 23.98 -1.97
CA PRO A 91 -13.47 24.14 -0.58
C PRO A 91 -12.69 22.95 -0.01
N ALA A 92 -12.94 21.74 -0.53
CA ALA A 92 -12.28 20.52 -0.07
C ALA A 92 -10.78 20.45 -0.45
N VAL A 93 -10.38 21.17 -1.51
CA VAL A 93 -8.99 21.14 -2.01
C VAL A 93 -8.22 22.43 -1.75
N GLN A 94 -8.76 23.34 -0.94
CA GLN A 94 -8.08 24.58 -0.59
C GLN A 94 -6.87 24.34 0.31
N LEU A 95 -5.81 25.12 0.11
CA LEU A 95 -4.55 25.00 0.84
C LEU A 95 -4.66 25.37 2.32
N LYS A 96 -5.53 26.34 2.65
CA LYS A 96 -5.72 26.88 4.01
C LYS A 96 -4.36 27.28 4.63
N ASP A 97 -4.08 26.79 5.84
CA ASP A 97 -2.80 27.05 6.54
C ASP A 97 -1.56 26.47 5.81
N ALA A 98 -1.77 25.57 4.85
CA ALA A 98 -0.69 24.97 4.05
C ALA A 98 -0.08 25.98 3.05
N GLU A 99 -0.76 27.07 2.74
CA GLU A 99 -0.25 28.18 1.92
C GLU A 99 1.07 28.75 2.45
N LYS A 100 1.32 28.67 3.76
CA LYS A 100 2.58 29.09 4.41
C LYS A 100 3.83 28.43 3.83
N ALA A 101 3.68 27.31 3.13
CA ALA A 101 4.79 26.66 2.43
C ALA A 101 5.04 27.23 1.04
N ILE A 102 4.07 27.92 0.42
CA ILE A 102 4.18 28.57 -0.88
C ILE A 102 4.86 29.94 -0.68
N LEU A 103 5.93 30.21 -1.41
CA LEU A 103 6.68 31.45 -1.30
C LEU A 103 6.35 32.47 -2.40
N GLY A 104 5.58 32.04 -3.41
CA GLY A 104 5.25 32.85 -4.57
C GLY A 104 5.97 32.39 -5.84
N THR A 105 6.07 33.25 -6.83
CA THR A 105 6.70 32.96 -8.12
C THR A 105 7.97 33.80 -8.33
N LEU A 106 8.92 33.22 -9.04
CA LEU A 106 10.09 33.96 -9.56
C LEU A 106 9.67 34.91 -10.70
N PRO A 107 10.56 35.83 -11.14
CA PRO A 107 10.27 36.75 -12.26
C PRO A 107 9.89 36.03 -13.56
N ASP A 108 10.34 34.80 -13.78
CA ASP A 108 10.00 33.98 -14.93
C ASP A 108 8.67 33.21 -14.78
N GLY A 109 7.94 33.41 -13.65
CA GLY A 109 6.68 32.74 -13.35
C GLY A 109 6.83 31.37 -12.68
N THR A 110 8.03 30.89 -12.40
CA THR A 110 8.26 29.60 -11.74
C THR A 110 7.76 29.64 -10.29
N LEU A 111 6.86 28.74 -9.93
CA LEU A 111 6.36 28.59 -8.55
C LEU A 111 7.48 28.12 -7.62
N THR A 112 7.54 28.70 -6.43
CA THR A 112 8.52 28.32 -5.41
C THR A 112 7.85 27.93 -4.10
N VAL A 113 8.41 26.92 -3.46
CA VAL A 113 7.97 26.44 -2.14
C VAL A 113 9.15 26.39 -1.18
N ARG A 114 8.86 26.59 0.10
CA ARG A 114 9.86 26.56 1.17
C ARG A 114 10.55 25.21 1.20
N GLU A 115 11.89 25.23 1.21
CA GLU A 115 12.72 24.01 1.25
C GLU A 115 13.92 24.22 2.16
N GLY A 116 14.31 23.21 2.93
CA GLY A 116 15.44 23.24 3.86
C GLY A 116 16.82 23.13 3.18
N THR A 117 17.04 23.93 2.14
CA THR A 117 18.29 24.02 1.38
C THR A 117 18.97 25.37 1.64
N LYS A 118 20.22 25.53 1.21
CA LYS A 118 20.91 26.84 1.27
C LYS A 118 20.14 27.96 0.52
N LYS A 119 19.44 27.60 -0.56
CA LYS A 119 18.60 28.50 -1.36
C LYS A 119 17.30 28.88 -0.65
N GLY A 120 16.86 28.09 0.36
CA GLY A 120 15.64 28.32 1.14
C GLY A 120 14.34 27.91 0.43
N TYR A 121 14.40 27.55 -0.84
CA TYR A 121 13.25 27.14 -1.63
C TYR A 121 13.58 26.05 -2.65
N ALA A 122 12.54 25.39 -3.14
CA ALA A 122 12.55 24.52 -4.31
C ALA A 122 11.60 25.10 -5.39
N GLU A 123 11.96 24.94 -6.64
CA GLU A 123 11.15 25.26 -7.80
C GLU A 123 10.19 24.13 -8.09
N VAL A 124 8.96 24.47 -8.50
CA VAL A 124 7.90 23.49 -8.78
C VAL A 124 7.56 23.54 -10.26
N LYS A 125 7.62 22.39 -10.90
CA LYS A 125 7.23 22.22 -12.31
C LYS A 125 5.78 21.71 -12.41
N GLU A 126 5.20 21.89 -13.59
CA GLU A 126 3.88 21.34 -13.91
C GLU A 126 3.81 19.83 -13.60
N TRP A 127 2.70 19.42 -13.01
CA TRP A 127 2.41 18.05 -12.60
C TRP A 127 3.32 17.49 -11.49
N GLN A 128 3.97 18.35 -10.72
CA GLN A 128 4.70 17.92 -9.54
C GLN A 128 3.85 17.98 -8.27
N ILE A 129 4.12 17.07 -7.34
CA ILE A 129 3.57 17.06 -5.99
C ILE A 129 4.36 18.02 -5.10
N ILE A 130 3.63 18.68 -4.22
CA ILE A 130 4.15 19.49 -3.13
C ILE A 130 3.71 18.86 -1.80
N ASN A 131 4.67 18.38 -1.01
CA ASN A 131 4.39 17.88 0.34
C ASN A 131 4.27 19.06 1.31
N LEU A 132 3.06 19.34 1.75
CA LEU A 132 2.69 20.45 2.61
C LEU A 132 2.61 20.08 4.11
N ALA A 133 3.06 18.89 4.50
CA ALA A 133 3.19 18.56 5.91
C ALA A 133 4.20 19.51 6.59
N ILE A 134 3.84 20.03 7.78
CA ILE A 134 4.60 21.04 8.54
C ILE A 134 4.98 22.22 7.65
N PRO A 135 4.00 23.01 7.16
CA PRO A 135 4.21 24.00 6.10
C PRO A 135 5.18 25.13 6.51
N GLY A 136 5.23 25.49 7.78
CA GLY A 136 6.13 26.52 8.33
C GLY A 136 7.58 26.07 8.57
N SER A 137 7.90 24.78 8.44
CA SER A 137 9.24 24.28 8.72
C SER A 137 10.27 24.82 7.73
N LYS A 138 11.34 25.42 8.27
CA LYS A 138 12.49 25.92 7.50
C LYS A 138 13.50 24.80 7.16
N ASN A 139 13.44 23.68 7.89
CA ASN A 139 14.42 22.59 7.79
C ASN A 139 13.93 21.40 6.97
N ARG A 140 12.64 21.39 6.59
CA ARG A 140 12.07 20.27 5.83
C ARG A 140 12.61 20.23 4.42
N ARG A 141 13.03 19.05 3.97
CA ARG A 141 13.58 18.79 2.64
C ARG A 141 12.69 17.82 1.86
N GLY A 142 12.84 17.82 0.53
CA GLY A 142 12.15 16.92 -0.39
C GLY A 142 10.66 17.18 -0.49
N ARG A 143 10.23 18.45 -0.43
CA ARG A 143 8.82 18.81 -0.58
C ARG A 143 8.31 18.56 -1.99
N VAL A 144 9.11 18.81 -3.01
CA VAL A 144 8.72 18.71 -4.41
C VAL A 144 9.16 17.35 -4.98
N GLY A 145 8.38 16.81 -5.90
CA GLY A 145 8.74 15.59 -6.62
C GLY A 145 7.74 15.19 -7.68
N ASP A 146 8.20 14.36 -8.61
CA ASP A 146 7.39 13.83 -9.70
C ASP A 146 6.45 12.71 -9.24
N ASN A 147 6.77 12.06 -8.11
CA ASN A 147 5.93 11.08 -7.44
C ASN A 147 5.35 11.65 -6.14
N ALA A 148 4.17 11.21 -5.79
CA ALA A 148 3.61 11.45 -4.47
C ALA A 148 4.55 10.92 -3.38
N LYS A 149 4.64 11.61 -2.25
CA LYS A 149 5.32 11.08 -1.06
C LYS A 149 4.45 10.04 -0.40
N THR A 150 5.03 9.24 0.48
CA THR A 150 4.28 8.25 1.27
C THR A 150 2.99 8.87 1.82
N ILE A 151 1.85 8.29 1.47
CA ILE A 151 0.55 8.69 2.01
C ILE A 151 0.49 8.23 3.46
N THR A 152 0.24 9.18 4.36
CA THR A 152 0.06 8.97 5.80
C THR A 152 -1.42 8.99 6.14
N THR A 153 -1.77 8.73 7.40
CA THR A 153 -3.16 8.79 7.90
C THR A 153 -3.77 10.18 7.88
N ALA A 154 -2.94 11.23 7.80
CA ALA A 154 -3.35 12.62 7.62
C ALA A 154 -2.51 13.26 6.51
N PRO A 155 -2.74 12.87 5.24
CA PRO A 155 -1.90 13.31 4.14
C PRO A 155 -2.12 14.79 3.84
N ARG A 156 -1.03 15.50 3.58
CA ARG A 156 -1.05 16.93 3.20
C ARG A 156 -0.18 17.10 1.97
N GLN A 157 -0.68 16.68 0.83
CA GLN A 157 0.00 16.82 -0.45
C GLN A 157 -0.87 17.59 -1.43
N ALA A 158 -0.24 18.47 -2.19
CA ALA A 158 -0.88 19.28 -3.23
C ALA A 158 -0.25 18.97 -4.59
N ILE A 159 -1.00 19.23 -5.63
CA ILE A 159 -0.56 19.16 -7.02
C ILE A 159 -0.48 20.55 -7.62
N TYR A 160 0.56 20.81 -8.40
CA TYR A 160 0.70 22.01 -9.21
C TYR A 160 0.44 21.70 -10.69
N TYR A 161 -0.56 22.32 -11.28
CA TYR A 161 -0.82 22.26 -12.72
C TYR A 161 -1.69 23.44 -13.19
N HIS A 162 -1.57 23.80 -14.46
CA HIS A 162 -2.24 24.98 -15.03
C HIS A 162 -1.96 26.28 -14.25
N GLY A 163 -0.74 26.43 -13.74
CA GLY A 163 -0.33 27.61 -12.97
C GLY A 163 -0.97 27.74 -11.59
N LYS A 164 -1.64 26.69 -11.09
CA LYS A 164 -2.37 26.70 -9.82
C LYS A 164 -2.02 25.51 -8.94
N VAL A 165 -2.19 25.66 -7.64
CA VAL A 165 -1.96 24.64 -6.63
C VAL A 165 -3.27 24.28 -5.95
N ARG A 166 -3.54 22.99 -5.75
CA ARG A 166 -4.63 22.50 -4.92
C ARG A 166 -4.22 21.25 -4.14
N MET A 167 -4.89 20.99 -3.02
CA MET A 167 -4.72 19.74 -2.30
C MET A 167 -5.22 18.57 -3.14
N LEU A 168 -4.67 17.37 -2.88
CA LEU A 168 -5.24 16.13 -3.39
C LEU A 168 -6.55 15.79 -2.67
N THR A 169 -7.49 15.21 -3.40
CA THR A 169 -8.74 14.67 -2.85
C THR A 169 -8.53 13.29 -2.22
N ALA A 170 -9.47 12.86 -1.39
CA ALA A 170 -9.48 11.50 -0.83
C ALA A 170 -9.51 10.41 -1.93
N LYS A 171 -10.25 10.67 -3.01
CA LYS A 171 -10.30 9.79 -4.18
C LYS A 171 -8.94 9.66 -4.86
N GLU A 172 -8.20 10.74 -5.02
CA GLU A 172 -6.85 10.72 -5.59
C GLU A 172 -5.84 10.00 -4.68
N TYR A 173 -5.96 10.14 -3.36
CA TYR A 173 -5.17 9.36 -2.43
C TYR A 173 -5.43 7.85 -2.54
N LEU A 174 -6.69 7.43 -2.72
CA LEU A 174 -7.02 6.04 -2.97
C LEU A 174 -6.45 5.54 -4.30
N ARG A 175 -6.56 6.31 -5.38
CA ARG A 175 -5.93 5.98 -6.66
C ARG A 175 -4.41 5.75 -6.50
N LEU A 176 -3.73 6.63 -5.77
CA LEU A 176 -2.29 6.51 -5.46
C LEU A 176 -1.95 5.33 -4.55
N MET A 177 -2.93 4.65 -3.97
CA MET A 177 -2.79 3.37 -3.28
C MET A 177 -3.21 2.17 -4.15
N GLY A 178 -3.65 2.41 -5.40
CA GLY A 178 -4.07 1.39 -6.36
C GLY A 178 -5.53 0.98 -6.25
N TYR A 179 -6.35 1.69 -5.46
CA TYR A 179 -7.80 1.47 -5.41
C TYR A 179 -8.49 2.08 -6.63
N ARG A 180 -9.63 1.48 -7.02
CA ARG A 180 -10.45 1.97 -8.12
C ARG A 180 -11.41 3.06 -7.65
N ASP A 181 -11.87 3.88 -8.57
CA ASP A 181 -12.87 4.92 -8.30
C ASP A 181 -14.14 4.38 -7.66
N GLN A 182 -14.56 3.17 -8.07
CA GLN A 182 -15.72 2.48 -7.50
C GLN A 182 -15.57 2.18 -6.01
N ASP A 183 -14.35 1.96 -5.53
CA ASP A 183 -14.08 1.69 -4.12
C ASP A 183 -14.30 2.96 -3.28
N TYR A 184 -13.85 4.12 -3.77
CA TYR A 184 -14.19 5.42 -3.19
C TYR A 184 -15.71 5.66 -3.15
N GLU A 185 -16.40 5.40 -4.27
CA GLU A 185 -17.84 5.61 -4.37
C GLU A 185 -18.63 4.73 -3.39
N LYS A 186 -18.21 3.48 -3.20
CA LYS A 186 -18.82 2.57 -2.20
C LYS A 186 -18.61 3.09 -0.78
N MET A 187 -17.39 3.53 -0.44
CA MET A 187 -17.08 4.10 0.88
C MET A 187 -17.92 5.36 1.15
N SER A 188 -17.95 6.27 0.19
CA SER A 188 -18.73 7.52 0.29
C SER A 188 -20.22 7.26 0.44
N LYS A 189 -20.80 6.33 -0.34
CA LYS A 189 -22.21 5.91 -0.21
C LYS A 189 -22.51 5.25 1.14
N ALA A 190 -21.54 4.59 1.74
CA ALA A 190 -21.64 4.02 3.08
C ALA A 190 -21.51 5.07 4.20
N GLY A 191 -21.36 6.36 3.87
CA GLY A 191 -21.26 7.44 4.85
C GLY A 191 -19.85 7.64 5.42
N ILE A 192 -18.82 7.00 4.86
CA ILE A 192 -17.43 7.21 5.28
C ILE A 192 -16.95 8.57 4.76
N THR A 193 -16.49 9.42 5.66
CA THR A 193 -16.01 10.76 5.32
C THR A 193 -14.67 10.74 4.60
N ASP A 194 -14.37 11.77 3.80
CA ASP A 194 -13.09 11.91 3.10
C ASP A 194 -11.90 11.86 4.06
N GLN A 195 -12.03 12.40 5.27
CA GLN A 195 -10.98 12.31 6.29
C GLN A 195 -10.74 10.86 6.71
N GLN A 196 -11.79 10.08 6.94
CA GLN A 196 -11.66 8.65 7.26
C GLN A 196 -11.10 7.85 6.09
N ILE A 197 -11.50 8.16 4.86
CA ILE A 197 -10.96 7.56 3.64
C ILE A 197 -9.45 7.84 3.52
N CYS A 198 -9.00 9.08 3.76
CA CYS A 198 -7.58 9.41 3.80
C CYS A 198 -6.82 8.62 4.88
N GLN A 199 -7.42 8.45 6.05
CA GLN A 199 -6.84 7.65 7.13
C GLN A 199 -6.71 6.18 6.74
N LEU A 200 -7.74 5.60 6.12
CA LEU A 200 -7.72 4.24 5.60
C LEU A 200 -6.64 4.08 4.52
N ALA A 201 -6.56 5.02 3.56
CA ALA A 201 -5.53 5.02 2.53
C ALA A 201 -4.11 5.01 3.12
N GLY A 202 -3.86 5.82 4.16
CA GLY A 202 -2.56 5.87 4.83
C GLY A 202 -2.17 4.56 5.53
N ASN A 203 -3.16 3.88 6.12
CA ASN A 203 -2.97 2.59 6.82
C ASN A 203 -2.96 1.38 5.88
N SER A 204 -3.37 1.54 4.63
CA SER A 204 -3.48 0.42 3.70
C SER A 204 -2.14 0.04 3.06
N ILE A 205 -2.10 -1.16 2.51
CA ILE A 205 -1.02 -1.64 1.66
C ILE A 205 -1.32 -1.21 0.20
N CYS A 206 -0.27 -0.86 -0.54
CA CYS A 206 -0.40 -0.50 -1.95
C CYS A 206 -0.82 -1.75 -2.76
N VAL A 207 -2.01 -1.69 -3.38
CA VAL A 207 -2.65 -2.83 -4.06
C VAL A 207 -1.76 -3.43 -5.16
N PRO A 208 -1.17 -2.66 -6.11
CA PRO A 208 -0.35 -3.24 -7.18
C PRO A 208 0.92 -3.95 -6.68
N VAL A 209 1.46 -3.56 -5.52
CA VAL A 209 2.59 -4.29 -4.91
C VAL A 209 2.15 -5.68 -4.46
N LEU A 210 0.98 -5.79 -3.82
CA LEU A 210 0.41 -7.08 -3.44
C LEU A 210 0.05 -7.93 -4.66
N GLU A 211 -0.56 -7.34 -5.68
CA GLU A 211 -0.89 -8.05 -6.92
C GLU A 211 0.37 -8.63 -7.58
N ALA A 212 1.46 -7.86 -7.64
CA ALA A 212 2.74 -8.35 -8.17
C ALA A 212 3.30 -9.50 -7.32
N LEU A 213 3.21 -9.39 -5.99
CA LEU A 213 3.67 -10.42 -5.07
C LEU A 213 2.85 -11.71 -5.21
N PHE A 214 1.52 -11.62 -5.22
CA PHE A 214 0.66 -12.80 -5.39
C PHE A 214 0.80 -13.43 -6.78
N ARG A 215 0.98 -12.63 -7.83
CA ARG A 215 1.27 -13.14 -9.17
C ARG A 215 2.57 -13.94 -9.18
N LYS A 216 3.65 -13.41 -8.57
CA LYS A 216 4.92 -14.13 -8.47
C LYS A 216 4.78 -15.45 -7.71
N LEU A 217 4.03 -15.47 -6.61
CA LEU A 217 3.75 -16.70 -5.85
C LEU A 217 2.97 -17.74 -6.68
N HIS A 218 2.03 -17.28 -7.49
CA HIS A 218 1.27 -18.12 -8.42
C HIS A 218 2.16 -18.66 -9.56
N ASP A 219 2.97 -17.80 -10.19
CA ASP A 219 3.87 -18.19 -11.29
C ASP A 219 4.94 -19.21 -10.83
N MET A 220 5.22 -19.26 -9.54
CA MET A 220 6.12 -20.25 -8.90
C MET A 220 5.39 -21.48 -8.37
N ASP A 221 4.10 -21.64 -8.64
CA ASP A 221 3.23 -22.72 -8.15
C ASP A 221 3.16 -22.85 -6.61
N ILE A 222 3.58 -21.80 -5.88
CA ILE A 222 3.53 -21.76 -4.40
C ILE A 222 2.08 -21.60 -3.90
N ILE A 223 1.25 -20.87 -4.65
CA ILE A 223 -0.19 -20.75 -4.41
C ILE A 223 -0.97 -21.22 -5.64
N GLN A 224 -2.11 -21.85 -5.40
CA GLN A 224 -3.02 -22.26 -6.47
C GLN A 224 -4.05 -21.18 -6.73
N ASP A 225 -4.58 -21.12 -7.96
CA ASP A 225 -5.72 -20.27 -8.28
C ASP A 225 -6.92 -20.63 -7.38
N PRO A 226 -7.50 -19.68 -6.66
CA PRO A 226 -8.65 -19.92 -5.79
C PRO A 226 -9.84 -20.59 -6.51
N SER A 227 -10.05 -20.30 -7.80
CA SER A 227 -11.09 -20.92 -8.62
C SER A 227 -10.81 -22.42 -8.89
N GLU A 228 -9.57 -22.81 -9.08
CA GLU A 228 -9.17 -24.21 -9.21
C GLU A 228 -9.30 -24.96 -7.88
N VAL A 229 -8.90 -24.34 -6.78
CA VAL A 229 -9.06 -24.93 -5.44
C VAL A 229 -10.53 -25.18 -5.14
N LEU A 230 -11.38 -24.19 -5.41
CA LEU A 230 -12.81 -24.32 -5.21
C LEU A 230 -13.41 -25.43 -6.08
N ARG A 231 -13.04 -25.50 -7.37
CA ARG A 231 -13.48 -26.57 -8.28
C ARG A 231 -13.08 -27.93 -7.78
N LYS A 232 -11.81 -28.14 -7.43
CA LYS A 232 -11.30 -29.42 -6.89
C LYS A 232 -11.99 -29.82 -5.58
N THR A 233 -12.35 -28.84 -4.75
CA THR A 233 -13.05 -29.08 -3.48
C THR A 233 -14.49 -29.51 -3.72
N LEU A 234 -15.18 -28.92 -4.72
CA LEU A 234 -16.54 -29.29 -5.09
C LEU A 234 -16.63 -30.64 -5.82
N GLU A 235 -15.59 -31.02 -6.56
CA GLU A 235 -15.49 -32.28 -7.29
C GLU A 235 -15.11 -33.48 -6.40
N LYS A 236 -14.62 -33.26 -5.17
CA LYS A 236 -14.36 -34.35 -4.23
C LYS A 236 -15.66 -35.02 -3.84
N PRO A 237 -15.83 -36.35 -4.05
CA PRO A 237 -17.02 -37.05 -3.62
C PRO A 237 -17.17 -36.94 -2.11
N LYS A 238 -18.38 -36.58 -1.65
CA LYS A 238 -18.69 -36.56 -0.22
C LYS A 238 -18.39 -37.94 0.35
N GLN A 239 -17.32 -38.11 1.10
CA GLN A 239 -17.06 -39.31 1.87
C GLN A 239 -18.29 -39.51 2.76
N LYS A 240 -18.97 -40.66 2.59
CA LYS A 240 -20.03 -41.10 3.47
C LYS A 240 -19.44 -41.14 4.88
N LYS A 241 -19.97 -40.32 5.78
CA LYS A 241 -19.73 -40.52 7.22
C LYS A 241 -20.24 -41.91 7.55
N GLU A 242 -19.32 -42.86 7.79
CA GLU A 242 -19.66 -44.10 8.46
C GLU A 242 -20.31 -43.69 9.80
N LYS A 243 -21.52 -44.16 10.02
CA LYS A 243 -22.17 -44.04 11.31
C LYS A 243 -21.37 -44.85 12.30
N GLU A 244 -20.69 -44.19 13.23
CA GLU A 244 -20.22 -44.85 14.45
C GLU A 244 -21.45 -45.47 15.12
N GLU A 245 -21.52 -46.79 15.16
CA GLU A 245 -22.49 -47.52 15.98
C GLU A 245 -22.15 -47.24 17.46
N GLU A 246 -23.09 -46.62 18.17
CA GLU A 246 -22.99 -46.49 19.63
C GLU A 246 -22.84 -47.89 20.28
N PRO A 247 -21.91 -48.08 21.21
CA PRO A 247 -21.80 -49.34 21.96
C PRO A 247 -23.06 -49.52 22.81
N LYS A 248 -23.78 -50.65 22.59
CA LYS A 248 -24.93 -51.04 23.42
C LYS A 248 -24.51 -51.15 24.89
N ARG A 249 -25.12 -50.34 25.75
CA ARG A 249 -25.02 -50.51 27.19
C ARG A 249 -25.61 -51.85 27.62
N LYS A 250 -24.78 -52.69 28.24
CA LYS A 250 -25.21 -53.85 28.98
C LYS A 250 -25.65 -53.36 30.37
N ASP A 251 -26.92 -53.13 30.55
CA ASP A 251 -27.57 -53.15 31.86
C ASP A 251 -28.88 -53.89 31.63
N ASP A 252 -28.94 -55.03 32.30
CA ASP A 252 -30.12 -55.65 32.98
C ASP A 252 -29.87 -57.15 33.20
N GLN A 253 -29.42 -57.45 34.39
CA GLN A 253 -29.81 -58.74 35.04
C GLN A 253 -30.44 -58.38 36.40
N PRO A 254 -31.64 -58.97 36.69
CA PRO A 254 -32.31 -58.77 37.95
C PRO A 254 -31.83 -59.76 39.03
N GLU A 255 -31.83 -59.30 40.24
CA GLU A 255 -31.74 -59.76 41.61
C GLU A 255 -30.53 -59.29 42.37
#